data_5cec22b3f7623540125676f8142a35c8
#
_entry.id   5cec22b3f7623540125676f8142a35c8
#
_cell.length_a   1.000
_cell.length_b   1.000
_cell.length_c   1.000
_cell.angle_alpha   90.00
_cell.angle_beta   90.00
_cell.angle_gamma   90.00
#
_symmetry.space_group_name_H-M   'P 1'
#
loop_
_entity.id
_entity.type
_entity.pdbx_description
1 polymer ?
#
loop_
_entity_poly.entity_id
_entity_poly.type
_entity_poly.pdbx_seq_one_letter_code
_entity_poly.pdbx_strand_id
1 'polypeptide(L)'
;MALLALAVLYLHSGSALSATGTASEAGYQEIIKTVAELHPVTFKAAHETHQVLVFIDNQCGYCSDVVKNVNKYTDAGLTMSFLTVAPGSIRDSVIEDMARVWCSTDQQKSLKNAMAGFLPDNDATPECENLIKAQSAFAVKNGVQVTPTLVVMDNPPQVLLGSLPPDAILARLPAPHK
;
A
#
# COMPACT_ATOMS: atom_id res chain seq x y z
N MET A 1 -22.22 38.10 -65.08
CA MET A 1 -21.05 38.40 -64.24
C MET A 1 -21.16 37.53 -62.99
N ALA A 2 -20.38 36.49 -62.96
CA ALA A 2 -20.41 35.50 -61.87
C ALA A 2 -19.21 35.77 -60.94
N LEU A 3 -19.48 36.03 -59.65
CA LEU A 3 -18.47 36.15 -58.60
C LEU A 3 -18.36 34.81 -57.85
N LEU A 4 -17.26 34.12 -58.07
CA LEU A 4 -16.83 32.96 -57.30
C LEU A 4 -16.26 33.40 -55.95
N ALA A 5 -16.90 33.05 -54.84
CA ALA A 5 -16.39 33.16 -53.50
C ALA A 5 -15.61 31.87 -53.12
N LEU A 6 -14.29 31.94 -53.02
CA LEU A 6 -13.46 30.84 -52.46
C LEU A 6 -13.62 30.85 -50.93
N ALA A 7 -14.21 29.81 -50.38
CA ALA A 7 -14.19 29.52 -48.96
C ALA A 7 -12.92 28.75 -48.60
N VAL A 8 -12.01 29.39 -47.86
CA VAL A 8 -10.81 28.75 -47.30
C VAL A 8 -11.21 28.05 -46.03
N LEU A 9 -11.26 26.69 -46.06
CA LEU A 9 -11.38 25.87 -44.86
C LEU A 9 -10.03 25.85 -44.11
N TYR A 10 -9.99 26.55 -42.97
CA TYR A 10 -8.90 26.35 -41.99
C TYR A 10 -9.15 25.06 -41.23
N LEU A 11 -8.42 24.01 -41.53
CA LEU A 11 -8.29 22.79 -40.71
C LEU A 11 -7.46 23.16 -39.48
N HIS A 12 -8.10 23.41 -38.37
CA HIS A 12 -7.44 23.46 -37.08
C HIS A 12 -7.20 22.00 -36.62
N SER A 13 -5.96 21.51 -36.83
CA SER A 13 -5.49 20.29 -36.21
C SER A 13 -5.26 20.59 -34.73
N GLY A 14 -6.30 20.44 -33.91
CA GLY A 14 -6.19 20.48 -32.48
C GLY A 14 -5.46 19.22 -31.99
N SER A 15 -4.19 19.35 -31.62
CA SER A 15 -3.46 18.33 -30.91
C SER A 15 -4.13 18.17 -29.53
N ALA A 16 -4.95 17.13 -29.37
CA ALA A 16 -5.44 16.72 -28.07
C ALA A 16 -4.24 16.17 -27.28
N LEU A 17 -3.64 17.02 -26.43
CA LEU A 17 -2.72 16.54 -25.40
C LEU A 17 -3.52 15.63 -24.46
N SER A 18 -3.19 14.35 -24.46
CA SER A 18 -3.71 13.39 -23.50
C SER A 18 -3.24 13.75 -22.09
N ALA A 19 -4.07 14.46 -21.35
CA ALA A 19 -3.81 14.89 -19.97
C ALA A 19 -3.90 13.73 -18.94
N THR A 20 -4.06 12.47 -19.41
CA THR A 20 -4.25 11.31 -18.54
C THR A 20 -2.98 10.84 -17.82
N GLY A 21 -1.79 11.08 -18.38
CA GLY A 21 -0.52 10.66 -17.76
C GLY A 21 -0.12 11.51 -16.54
N THR A 22 -0.31 12.81 -16.61
CA THR A 22 0.13 13.74 -15.54
C THR A 22 -0.75 13.66 -14.29
N ALA A 23 -2.06 13.44 -14.44
CA ALA A 23 -2.97 13.29 -13.30
C ALA A 23 -2.76 11.95 -12.56
N SER A 24 -2.40 10.87 -13.25
CA SER A 24 -2.10 9.57 -12.63
C SER A 24 -0.77 9.59 -11.88
N GLU A 25 0.25 10.27 -12.43
CA GLU A 25 1.55 10.43 -11.75
C GLU A 25 1.43 11.29 -10.49
N ALA A 26 0.74 12.43 -10.56
CA ALA A 26 0.50 13.28 -9.40
C ALA A 26 -0.29 12.53 -8.31
N GLY A 27 -1.29 11.73 -8.68
CA GLY A 27 -2.03 10.89 -7.74
C GLY A 27 -1.17 9.82 -7.11
N TYR A 28 -0.27 9.19 -7.87
CA TYR A 28 0.69 8.22 -7.36
C TYR A 28 1.66 8.84 -6.35
N GLN A 29 2.24 10.00 -6.64
CA GLN A 29 3.14 10.71 -5.74
C GLN A 29 2.44 11.15 -4.43
N GLU A 30 1.16 11.54 -4.49
CA GLU A 30 0.38 11.86 -3.30
C GLU A 30 0.14 10.62 -2.42
N ILE A 31 -0.09 9.45 -3.02
CA ILE A 31 -0.20 8.19 -2.28
C ILE A 31 1.12 7.86 -1.58
N ILE A 32 2.26 7.93 -2.28
CA ILE A 32 3.58 7.69 -1.69
C ILE A 32 3.83 8.58 -0.48
N LYS A 33 3.54 9.89 -0.61
CA LYS A 33 3.68 10.85 0.48
C LYS A 33 2.78 10.50 1.67
N THR A 34 1.51 10.23 1.41
CA THR A 34 0.55 9.85 2.47
C THR A 34 0.98 8.57 3.18
N VAL A 35 1.46 7.56 2.45
CA VAL A 35 1.97 6.31 3.04
C VAL A 35 3.14 6.59 3.98
N ALA A 36 4.08 7.47 3.62
CA ALA A 36 5.19 7.83 4.48
C ALA A 36 4.73 8.52 5.78
N GLU A 37 3.72 9.37 5.72
CA GLU A 37 3.11 10.05 6.88
C GLU A 37 2.35 9.08 7.80
N LEU A 38 1.96 7.91 7.30
CA LEU A 38 1.30 6.85 8.08
C LEU A 38 2.28 5.94 8.84
N HIS A 39 3.56 6.19 8.77
CA HIS A 39 4.61 5.47 9.51
C HIS A 39 4.49 3.94 9.42
N PRO A 40 4.55 3.33 8.24
CA PRO A 40 4.45 1.88 8.10
C PRO A 40 5.58 1.15 8.80
N VAL A 41 5.31 -0.02 9.35
CA VAL A 41 6.37 -0.92 9.83
C VAL A 41 7.01 -1.59 8.62
N THR A 42 8.26 -1.23 8.32
CA THR A 42 8.93 -1.64 7.09
C THR A 42 10.06 -2.64 7.33
N PHE A 43 10.05 -3.73 6.56
CA PHE A 43 11.13 -4.71 6.44
C PHE A 43 11.79 -4.52 5.08
N LYS A 44 12.99 -3.95 5.08
CA LYS A 44 13.73 -3.64 3.84
C LYS A 44 14.41 -4.89 3.27
N ALA A 45 14.30 -5.07 1.96
CA ALA A 45 15.13 -6.00 1.21
C ALA A 45 16.56 -5.43 1.05
N ALA A 46 17.57 -6.30 1.17
CA ALA A 46 18.97 -5.90 0.96
C ALA A 46 19.23 -5.46 -0.49
N HIS A 47 18.53 -6.11 -1.43
CA HIS A 47 18.55 -5.80 -2.87
C HIS A 47 17.12 -5.55 -3.33
N GLU A 48 16.60 -4.35 -3.00
CA GLU A 48 15.22 -3.99 -3.32
C GLU A 48 14.99 -3.94 -4.83
N THR A 49 14.00 -4.71 -5.29
CA THR A 49 13.50 -4.66 -6.67
C THR A 49 12.11 -4.03 -6.74
N HIS A 50 11.28 -4.25 -5.72
CA HIS A 50 9.93 -3.70 -5.60
C HIS A 50 9.62 -3.33 -4.15
N GLN A 51 8.75 -2.34 -3.99
CA GLN A 51 8.15 -1.98 -2.71
C GLN A 51 6.72 -2.50 -2.67
N VAL A 52 6.36 -3.16 -1.57
CA VAL A 52 5.02 -3.72 -1.38
C VAL A 52 4.42 -3.13 -0.11
N LEU A 53 3.32 -2.40 -0.26
CA LEU A 53 2.49 -1.95 0.84
C LEU A 53 1.51 -3.06 1.20
N VAL A 54 1.43 -3.44 2.47
CA VAL A 54 0.60 -4.56 2.94
C VAL A 54 -0.37 -4.08 4.00
N PHE A 55 -1.66 -4.24 3.74
CA PHE A 55 -2.72 -3.93 4.68
C PHE A 55 -3.11 -5.18 5.46
N ILE A 56 -2.98 -5.12 6.78
CA ILE A 56 -3.17 -6.25 7.70
C ILE A 56 -4.03 -5.90 8.90
N ASP A 57 -4.50 -6.91 9.61
CA ASP A 57 -4.95 -6.83 11.01
C ASP A 57 -4.40 -8.03 11.81
N ASN A 58 -4.30 -7.88 13.13
CA ASN A 58 -3.69 -8.88 14.01
C ASN A 58 -4.60 -10.11 14.28
N GLN A 59 -5.86 -10.06 13.87
CA GLN A 59 -6.82 -11.17 14.02
C GLN A 59 -6.98 -11.97 12.72
N CYS A 60 -6.27 -11.58 11.66
CA CYS A 60 -6.29 -12.24 10.36
C CYS A 60 -5.19 -13.30 10.24
N GLY A 61 -5.57 -14.58 10.15
CA GLY A 61 -4.62 -15.69 10.03
C GLY A 61 -3.72 -15.62 8.80
N TYR A 62 -4.26 -15.22 7.63
CA TYR A 62 -3.48 -15.03 6.41
C TYR A 62 -2.49 -13.86 6.52
N CYS A 63 -2.79 -12.83 7.31
CA CYS A 63 -1.86 -11.75 7.61
C CYS A 63 -0.69 -12.25 8.45
N SER A 64 -0.96 -13.14 9.42
CA SER A 64 0.08 -13.80 10.23
C SER A 64 1.04 -14.59 9.35
N ASP A 65 0.55 -15.28 8.32
CA ASP A 65 1.40 -16.01 7.38
C ASP A 65 2.36 -15.09 6.61
N VAL A 66 1.89 -13.92 6.17
CA VAL A 66 2.75 -12.93 5.48
C VAL A 66 3.84 -12.41 6.41
N VAL A 67 3.48 -11.95 7.61
CA VAL A 67 4.43 -11.37 8.57
C VAL A 67 5.42 -12.42 9.08
N LYS A 68 4.97 -13.64 9.37
CA LYS A 68 5.82 -14.77 9.79
C LYS A 68 6.89 -15.10 8.74
N ASN A 69 6.54 -15.01 7.48
CA ASN A 69 7.43 -15.31 6.36
C ASN A 69 8.10 -14.07 5.75
N VAL A 70 8.08 -12.92 6.43
CA VAL A 70 8.54 -11.65 5.86
C VAL A 70 9.97 -11.70 5.31
N ASN A 71 10.84 -12.50 5.91
CA ASN A 71 12.21 -12.67 5.43
C ASN A 71 12.27 -13.30 4.02
N LYS A 72 11.33 -14.22 3.68
CA LYS A 72 11.27 -14.79 2.33
C LYS A 72 10.97 -13.73 1.25
N TYR A 73 10.17 -12.74 1.60
CA TYR A 73 9.85 -11.62 0.70
C TYR A 73 11.06 -10.71 0.56
N THR A 74 11.72 -10.34 1.66
CA THR A 74 12.90 -9.48 1.61
C THR A 74 14.08 -10.14 0.92
N ASP A 75 14.28 -11.46 1.08
CA ASP A 75 15.29 -12.24 0.37
C ASP A 75 15.02 -12.31 -1.14
N ALA A 76 13.75 -12.22 -1.55
CA ALA A 76 13.32 -12.16 -2.95
C ALA A 76 13.35 -10.73 -3.55
N GLY A 77 13.82 -9.74 -2.81
CA GLY A 77 13.93 -8.36 -3.27
C GLY A 77 12.69 -7.50 -3.04
N LEU A 78 11.70 -7.98 -2.28
CA LEU A 78 10.49 -7.25 -1.96
C LEU A 78 10.64 -6.54 -0.60
N THR A 79 10.70 -5.21 -0.59
CA THR A 79 10.58 -4.43 0.66
C THR A 79 9.12 -4.40 1.07
N MET A 80 8.83 -4.86 2.29
CA MET A 80 7.47 -5.03 2.82
C MET A 80 7.16 -3.95 3.84
N SER A 81 6.17 -3.11 3.57
CA SER A 81 5.71 -2.01 4.43
C SER A 81 4.27 -2.29 4.90
N PHE A 82 4.08 -2.44 6.20
CA PHE A 82 2.80 -2.85 6.79
C PHE A 82 2.03 -1.66 7.34
N LEU A 83 0.74 -1.60 7.02
CA LEU A 83 -0.26 -0.70 7.60
C LEU A 83 -1.44 -1.51 8.15
N THR A 84 -2.10 -0.97 9.16
CA THR A 84 -3.23 -1.63 9.81
C THR A 84 -4.56 -1.25 9.15
N VAL A 85 -5.42 -2.26 8.97
CA VAL A 85 -6.86 -2.08 8.72
C VAL A 85 -7.62 -2.58 9.93
N ALA A 86 -8.57 -1.80 10.42
CA ALA A 86 -9.43 -2.19 11.55
C ALA A 86 -10.86 -2.46 11.03
N PRO A 87 -11.23 -3.74 10.76
CA PRO A 87 -12.55 -4.11 10.28
C PRO A 87 -13.66 -3.75 11.27
N GLY A 88 -14.85 -3.39 10.76
CA GLY A 88 -15.93 -2.80 11.57
C GLY A 88 -16.34 -3.60 12.82
N SER A 89 -16.41 -4.93 12.71
CA SER A 89 -16.84 -5.80 13.82
C SER A 89 -15.80 -5.98 14.94
N ILE A 90 -14.50 -5.77 14.64
CA ILE A 90 -13.38 -5.95 15.58
C ILE A 90 -12.53 -4.67 15.68
N ARG A 91 -13.11 -3.53 15.26
CA ARG A 91 -12.38 -2.28 15.08
C ARG A 91 -11.62 -1.84 16.32
N ASP A 92 -12.28 -1.79 17.47
CA ASP A 92 -11.69 -1.23 18.67
C ASP A 92 -10.54 -2.10 19.21
N SER A 93 -10.71 -3.43 19.21
CA SER A 93 -9.66 -4.35 19.64
C SER A 93 -8.43 -4.31 18.71
N VAL A 94 -8.64 -4.23 17.38
CA VAL A 94 -7.53 -4.10 16.43
C VAL A 94 -6.81 -2.77 16.60
N ILE A 95 -7.53 -1.67 16.83
CA ILE A 95 -6.92 -0.35 17.06
C ILE A 95 -6.04 -0.39 18.31
N GLU A 96 -6.55 -0.88 19.43
CA GLU A 96 -5.82 -0.97 20.69
C GLU A 96 -4.57 -1.85 20.55
N ASP A 97 -4.73 -3.07 20.07
CA ASP A 97 -3.65 -4.04 19.91
C ASP A 97 -2.53 -3.54 18.98
N MET A 98 -2.91 -3.00 17.82
CA MET A 98 -1.94 -2.54 16.84
C MET A 98 -1.32 -1.20 17.25
N ALA A 99 -2.02 -0.36 18.01
CA ALA A 99 -1.42 0.84 18.59
C ALA A 99 -0.27 0.51 19.55
N ARG A 100 -0.37 -0.57 20.34
CA ARG A 100 0.74 -1.07 21.17
C ARG A 100 1.94 -1.42 20.32
N VAL A 101 1.75 -2.07 19.16
CA VAL A 101 2.83 -2.40 18.21
C VAL A 101 3.50 -1.12 17.70
N TRP A 102 2.73 -0.13 17.26
CA TRP A 102 3.26 1.12 16.71
C TRP A 102 3.90 2.02 17.79
N CYS A 103 3.47 1.91 19.04
CA CYS A 103 4.08 2.58 20.20
C CYS A 103 5.36 1.89 20.72
N SER A 104 5.66 0.67 20.28
CA SER A 104 6.82 -0.07 20.77
C SER A 104 8.13 0.48 20.22
N THR A 105 9.22 0.31 20.98
CA THR A 105 10.57 0.74 20.57
C THR A 105 11.14 -0.10 19.43
N ASP A 106 10.72 -1.37 19.32
CA ASP A 106 11.08 -2.29 18.23
C ASP A 106 9.80 -2.77 17.53
N GLN A 107 9.30 -1.94 16.63
CA GLN A 107 8.04 -2.20 15.92
C GLN A 107 8.08 -3.47 15.07
N GLN A 108 9.22 -3.80 14.45
CA GLN A 108 9.35 -5.00 13.63
C GLN A 108 9.21 -6.27 14.46
N LYS A 109 9.88 -6.34 15.61
CA LYS A 109 9.76 -7.45 16.55
C LYS A 109 8.36 -7.52 17.14
N SER A 110 7.82 -6.38 17.54
CA SER A 110 6.46 -6.30 18.12
C SER A 110 5.39 -6.70 17.12
N LEU A 111 5.51 -6.33 15.85
CA LEU A 111 4.61 -6.78 14.79
C LEU A 111 4.66 -8.30 14.62
N LYS A 112 5.85 -8.88 14.51
CA LYS A 112 6.01 -10.35 14.41
C LYS A 112 5.36 -11.07 15.60
N ASN A 113 5.56 -10.56 16.80
CA ASN A 113 5.00 -11.14 18.03
C ASN A 113 3.46 -10.99 18.06
N ALA A 114 2.93 -9.81 17.79
CA ALA A 114 1.49 -9.56 17.78
C ALA A 114 0.76 -10.47 16.77
N MET A 115 1.34 -10.67 15.58
CA MET A 115 0.81 -11.60 14.59
C MET A 115 0.93 -13.08 14.99
N ALA A 116 1.70 -13.39 16.00
CA ALA A 116 1.78 -14.70 16.64
C ALA A 116 0.90 -14.81 17.91
N GLY A 117 0.14 -13.76 18.24
CA GLY A 117 -0.74 -13.69 19.42
C GLY A 117 -0.08 -13.15 20.69
N PHE A 118 1.12 -12.57 20.59
CA PHE A 118 1.85 -12.02 21.74
C PHE A 118 1.99 -10.50 21.58
N LEU A 119 1.10 -9.75 22.23
CA LEU A 119 1.16 -8.30 22.25
C LEU A 119 2.34 -7.78 23.07
N PRO A 120 2.92 -6.61 22.72
CA PRO A 120 3.92 -5.98 23.55
C PRO A 120 3.33 -5.49 24.89
N ASP A 121 4.15 -5.43 25.95
CA ASP A 121 3.71 -5.07 27.30
C ASP A 121 3.45 -3.56 27.47
N ASN A 122 3.89 -2.73 26.52
CA ASN A 122 3.64 -1.28 26.57
C ASN A 122 2.18 -0.95 26.29
N ASP A 123 1.70 0.14 26.86
CA ASP A 123 0.37 0.66 26.60
C ASP A 123 0.24 1.28 25.21
N ALA A 124 -0.98 1.28 24.68
CA ALA A 124 -1.33 2.11 23.54
C ALA A 124 -1.49 3.57 24.02
N THR A 125 -0.88 4.52 23.29
CA THR A 125 -1.13 5.94 23.54
C THR A 125 -2.19 6.49 22.59
N PRO A 126 -2.87 7.58 22.94
CA PRO A 126 -3.82 8.22 22.04
C PRO A 126 -3.22 8.59 20.66
N GLU A 127 -1.94 8.95 20.62
CA GLU A 127 -1.23 9.26 19.37
C GLU A 127 -1.10 8.02 18.48
N CYS A 128 -0.69 6.88 19.06
CA CYS A 128 -0.59 5.62 18.32
C CYS A 128 -1.96 5.12 17.88
N GLU A 129 -3.00 5.21 18.73
CA GLU A 129 -4.36 4.86 18.31
C GLU A 129 -4.86 5.74 17.17
N ASN A 130 -4.61 7.05 17.20
CA ASN A 130 -4.98 7.97 16.13
C ASN A 130 -4.24 7.63 14.84
N LEU A 131 -2.97 7.22 14.92
CA LEU A 131 -2.21 6.75 13.77
C LEU A 131 -2.84 5.49 13.17
N ILE A 132 -3.21 4.49 13.98
CA ILE A 132 -3.89 3.28 13.50
C ILE A 132 -5.24 3.61 12.87
N LYS A 133 -6.02 4.52 13.48
CA LYS A 133 -7.27 5.02 12.88
C LYS A 133 -7.04 5.69 11.53
N ALA A 134 -5.96 6.47 11.38
CA ALA A 134 -5.59 7.11 10.12
C ALA A 134 -5.17 6.08 9.05
N GLN A 135 -4.38 5.06 9.42
CA GLN A 135 -4.02 3.94 8.53
C GLN A 135 -5.26 3.21 8.02
N SER A 136 -6.18 2.87 8.92
CA SER A 136 -7.43 2.19 8.57
C SER A 136 -8.32 3.07 7.68
N ALA A 137 -8.43 4.37 7.96
CA ALA A 137 -9.18 5.31 7.12
C ALA A 137 -8.57 5.44 5.71
N PHE A 138 -7.24 5.49 5.61
CA PHE A 138 -6.53 5.48 4.33
C PHE A 138 -6.82 4.21 3.53
N ALA A 139 -6.76 3.03 4.17
CA ALA A 139 -7.08 1.76 3.54
C ALA A 139 -8.52 1.74 2.97
N VAL A 140 -9.51 2.12 3.78
CA VAL A 140 -10.92 2.17 3.36
C VAL A 140 -11.14 3.16 2.21
N LYS A 141 -10.53 4.36 2.29
CA LYS A 141 -10.60 5.38 1.23
C LYS A 141 -10.05 4.85 -0.11
N ASN A 142 -9.05 3.98 -0.06
CA ASN A 142 -8.42 3.37 -1.24
C ASN A 142 -9.02 2.00 -1.62
N GLY A 143 -10.19 1.65 -1.09
CA GLY A 143 -10.95 0.47 -1.49
C GLY A 143 -10.45 -0.86 -0.93
N VAL A 144 -9.62 -0.84 0.11
CA VAL A 144 -9.19 -2.06 0.82
C VAL A 144 -10.38 -2.62 1.61
N GLN A 145 -10.84 -3.81 1.24
CA GLN A 145 -12.01 -4.47 1.84
C GLN A 145 -11.67 -5.78 2.54
N VAL A 146 -10.51 -6.35 2.23
CA VAL A 146 -10.05 -7.64 2.77
C VAL A 146 -8.59 -7.57 3.19
N THR A 147 -8.19 -8.42 4.14
CA THR A 147 -6.80 -8.54 4.61
C THR A 147 -6.29 -9.98 4.41
N PRO A 148 -5.03 -10.16 4.06
CA PRO A 148 -4.11 -9.13 3.63
C PRO A 148 -4.40 -8.65 2.20
N THR A 149 -4.30 -7.34 1.99
CA THR A 149 -4.22 -6.75 0.64
C THR A 149 -2.79 -6.26 0.44
N LEU A 150 -2.17 -6.66 -0.65
CA LEU A 150 -0.83 -6.25 -1.05
C LEU A 150 -0.92 -5.29 -2.23
N VAL A 151 -0.21 -4.19 -2.15
CA VAL A 151 -0.09 -3.22 -3.25
C VAL A 151 1.37 -3.11 -3.62
N VAL A 152 1.74 -3.65 -4.78
CA VAL A 152 3.07 -3.42 -5.35
C VAL A 152 3.10 -1.98 -5.83
N MET A 153 4.02 -1.20 -5.28
CA MET A 153 4.13 0.25 -5.48
C MET A 153 4.90 0.58 -6.76
N ASP A 154 4.52 -0.08 -7.85
CA ASP A 154 4.98 0.25 -9.20
C ASP A 154 4.09 1.35 -9.80
N ASN A 155 4.44 1.89 -10.94
CA ASN A 155 3.59 2.85 -11.65
C ASN A 155 3.12 2.26 -12.98
N PRO A 156 1.84 1.84 -13.11
CA PRO A 156 0.75 1.92 -12.13
C PRO A 156 0.86 0.86 -11.01
N PRO A 157 0.32 1.15 -9.80
CA PRO A 157 0.33 0.19 -8.70
C PRO A 157 -0.48 -1.07 -9.03
N GLN A 158 -0.03 -2.23 -8.51
CA GLN A 158 -0.73 -3.49 -8.69
C GLN A 158 -1.28 -4.00 -7.37
N VAL A 159 -2.58 -4.32 -7.34
CA VAL A 159 -3.27 -4.82 -6.16
C VAL A 159 -3.38 -6.34 -6.21
N LEU A 160 -2.92 -7.00 -5.17
CA LEU A 160 -2.96 -8.45 -5.00
C LEU A 160 -3.65 -8.78 -3.66
N LEU A 161 -4.42 -9.86 -3.63
CA LEU A 161 -5.19 -10.26 -2.45
C LEU A 161 -4.68 -11.59 -1.88
N GLY A 162 -4.66 -11.70 -0.54
CA GLY A 162 -4.28 -12.90 0.18
C GLY A 162 -2.79 -13.04 0.44
N SER A 163 -2.40 -14.09 1.15
CA SER A 163 -1.01 -14.40 1.52
C SER A 163 -0.27 -15.10 0.37
N LEU A 164 0.02 -14.35 -0.70
CA LEU A 164 0.76 -14.87 -1.85
C LEU A 164 2.26 -15.02 -1.52
N PRO A 165 2.91 -16.14 -1.88
CA PRO A 165 4.34 -16.28 -1.72
C PRO A 165 5.11 -15.37 -2.71
N PRO A 166 6.39 -15.03 -2.42
CA PRO A 166 7.17 -14.07 -3.21
C PRO A 166 7.21 -14.36 -4.71
N ASP A 167 7.42 -15.61 -5.09
CA ASP A 167 7.46 -16.06 -6.48
C ASP A 167 6.13 -15.85 -7.22
N ALA A 168 5.01 -16.06 -6.52
CA ALA A 168 3.69 -15.80 -7.06
C ALA A 168 3.38 -14.30 -7.21
N ILE A 169 3.97 -13.43 -6.38
CA ILE A 169 3.91 -11.98 -6.55
C ILE A 169 4.74 -11.59 -7.78
N LEU A 170 6.02 -11.98 -7.81
CA LEU A 170 6.95 -11.62 -8.89
C LEU A 170 6.45 -12.10 -10.27
N ALA A 171 5.83 -13.27 -10.34
CA ALA A 171 5.25 -13.80 -11.58
C ALA A 171 4.08 -12.96 -12.15
N ARG A 172 3.49 -12.09 -11.34
CA ARG A 172 2.39 -11.20 -11.74
C ARG A 172 2.85 -9.80 -12.14
N LEU A 173 4.10 -9.48 -11.84
CA LEU A 173 4.65 -8.17 -12.15
C LEU A 173 5.15 -8.13 -13.60
N PRO A 174 5.10 -6.97 -14.27
CA PRO A 174 5.73 -6.81 -15.57
C PRO A 174 7.23 -7.07 -15.47
N ALA A 175 7.80 -7.62 -16.52
CA ALA A 175 9.25 -7.81 -16.57
C ALA A 175 9.96 -6.46 -16.32
N PRO A 176 11.05 -6.43 -15.52
CA PRO A 176 11.77 -5.19 -15.25
C PRO A 176 12.19 -4.56 -16.57
N HIS A 177 11.87 -3.28 -16.73
CA HIS A 177 12.33 -2.51 -17.88
C HIS A 177 13.86 -2.45 -17.86
N LYS A 178 14.48 -3.04 -18.88
CA LYS A 178 15.94 -2.99 -19.07
C LYS A 178 16.36 -1.62 -19.53
#